data_f852eb10b50118614514a3952b68dce3
#
_entry.id   f852eb10b50118614514a3952b68dce3
#
_cell.length_a   1.000
_cell.length_b   1.000
_cell.length_c   1.000
_cell.angle_alpha   90.00
_cell.angle_beta   90.00
_cell.angle_gamma   90.00
#
_symmetry.space_group_name_H-M   'P 1'
#
loop_
_entity.id
_entity.type
_entity.pdbx_description
1 polymer ?
#
loop_
_entity_poly.entity_id
_entity_poly.type
_entity_poly.pdbx_seq_one_letter_code
_entity_poly.pdbx_strand_id
1 'polypeptide(L)'
;MIFSGLMIPFLGTTLGAGMVFFMKGSMNQKLEKMLLGFAAGVMIAASVWSLLIPSIEMTEQAGSIAWIPACVGFLLGMIFLLLLDSVIPHLHLDSDKPEGPKTKLGKSAMLVLAVTLHNIPEGMAVGVTFAGVLIGNTGITLSGAFALALGIAIQNFPEGAIISMPLCSLGVSKKRAFLYGVLSGLVEPVGAMLTILLTGIIVPFLPYFLSFAAGAMIYVVVEELIPESQMGEHTNIATIGVAVGFTLMMVLDVALGK
;
A
#
# COMPACT_ATOMS: atom_id res chain seq x y z
N MET A 1 7.41 -19.30 8.42
CA MET A 1 6.41 -19.02 7.38
C MET A 1 5.75 -17.63 7.56
N ILE A 2 5.09 -17.31 8.71
CA ILE A 2 4.46 -16.00 8.88
C ILE A 2 5.47 -14.86 8.72
N PHE A 3 6.59 -14.89 9.45
CA PHE A 3 7.63 -13.86 9.33
C PHE A 3 8.09 -13.63 7.87
N SER A 4 8.25 -14.70 7.08
CA SER A 4 8.58 -14.54 5.66
C SER A 4 7.47 -13.83 4.88
N GLY A 5 6.18 -14.10 5.18
CA GLY A 5 5.05 -13.40 4.60
C GLY A 5 5.06 -11.89 4.87
N LEU A 6 5.39 -11.49 6.12
CA LEU A 6 5.47 -10.08 6.51
C LEU A 6 6.60 -9.32 5.80
N MET A 7 7.65 -10.02 5.38
CA MET A 7 8.79 -9.42 4.68
C MET A 7 8.59 -9.30 3.16
N ILE A 8 7.60 -9.98 2.58
CA ILE A 8 7.38 -10.02 1.13
C ILE A 8 7.12 -8.61 0.55
N PRO A 9 6.22 -7.78 1.10
CA PRO A 9 6.01 -6.41 0.61
C PRO A 9 7.29 -5.58 0.60
N PHE A 10 8.00 -5.55 1.71
CA PHE A 10 9.28 -4.83 1.87
C PHE A 10 10.33 -5.25 0.84
N LEU A 11 10.37 -6.53 0.46
CA LEU A 11 11.24 -6.99 -0.61
C LEU A 11 10.84 -6.39 -1.96
N GLY A 12 9.54 -6.22 -2.22
CA GLY A 12 9.03 -5.53 -3.40
C GLY A 12 9.55 -4.10 -3.48
N THR A 13 9.33 -3.29 -2.44
CA THR A 13 9.82 -1.91 -2.32
C THR A 13 11.34 -1.84 -2.46
N THR A 14 12.06 -2.74 -1.81
CA THR A 14 13.54 -2.79 -1.88
C THR A 14 14.05 -3.09 -3.28
N LEU A 15 13.44 -4.06 -3.97
CA LEU A 15 13.81 -4.41 -5.34
C LEU A 15 13.48 -3.26 -6.31
N GLY A 16 12.34 -2.63 -6.14
CA GLY A 16 11.95 -1.44 -6.90
C GLY A 16 12.93 -0.29 -6.70
N ALA A 17 13.26 0.03 -5.45
CA ALA A 17 14.26 1.05 -5.14
C ALA A 17 15.63 0.73 -5.78
N GLY A 18 15.97 -0.55 -5.92
CA GLY A 18 17.19 -1.01 -6.59
C GLY A 18 17.27 -0.66 -8.08
N MET A 19 16.16 -0.35 -8.74
CA MET A 19 16.12 0.07 -10.14
C MET A 19 16.95 1.34 -10.40
N VAL A 20 17.16 2.18 -9.40
CA VAL A 20 18.01 3.37 -9.50
C VAL A 20 19.44 3.05 -9.96
N PHE A 21 19.97 1.87 -9.67
CA PHE A 21 21.31 1.49 -10.10
C PHE A 21 21.42 1.26 -11.62
N PHE A 22 20.32 0.86 -12.25
CA PHE A 22 20.23 0.65 -13.70
C PHE A 22 19.82 1.90 -14.48
N MET A 23 19.45 2.97 -13.78
CA MET A 23 18.99 4.21 -14.38
C MET A 23 20.10 4.91 -15.17
N LYS A 24 19.80 5.30 -16.43
CA LYS A 24 20.66 6.04 -17.34
C LYS A 24 20.09 7.42 -17.73
N GLY A 25 19.25 8.01 -16.91
CA GLY A 25 18.56 9.28 -17.16
C GLY A 25 17.30 9.40 -16.30
N SER A 26 16.37 10.29 -16.63
CA SER A 26 15.06 10.34 -15.99
C SER A 26 14.20 9.15 -16.39
N MET A 27 13.25 8.77 -15.54
CA MET A 27 12.25 7.74 -15.86
C MET A 27 11.36 8.21 -17.02
N ASN A 28 10.96 7.29 -17.88
CA ASN A 28 10.04 7.60 -18.97
C ASN A 28 8.64 7.87 -18.36
N GLN A 29 8.08 9.03 -18.64
CA GLN A 29 6.80 9.48 -18.10
C GLN A 29 5.62 8.51 -18.40
N LYS A 30 5.62 7.88 -19.58
CA LYS A 30 4.58 6.88 -19.91
C LYS A 30 4.71 5.61 -19.07
N LEU A 31 5.97 5.19 -18.81
CA LEU A 31 6.22 4.05 -17.92
C LEU A 31 5.81 4.36 -16.50
N GLU A 32 6.14 5.55 -15.99
CA GLU A 32 5.74 6.02 -14.67
C GLU A 32 4.23 5.99 -14.48
N LYS A 33 3.47 6.59 -15.42
CA LYS A 33 2.00 6.56 -15.40
C LYS A 33 1.43 5.14 -15.43
N MET A 34 2.01 4.25 -16.22
CA MET A 34 1.58 2.86 -16.30
C MET A 34 1.82 2.14 -14.97
N LEU A 35 2.97 2.37 -14.33
CA LEU A 35 3.34 1.74 -13.07
C LEU A 35 2.46 2.25 -11.91
N LEU A 36 2.20 3.56 -11.83
CA LEU A 36 1.27 4.15 -10.86
C LEU A 36 -0.14 3.61 -11.04
N GLY A 37 -0.64 3.59 -12.27
CA GLY A 37 -1.94 3.00 -12.56
C GLY A 37 -2.01 1.51 -12.19
N PHE A 38 -0.96 0.76 -12.49
CA PHE A 38 -0.87 -0.66 -12.12
C PHE A 38 -0.92 -0.86 -10.61
N ALA A 39 -0.15 -0.09 -9.83
CA ALA A 39 -0.18 -0.13 -8.37
C ALA A 39 -1.59 0.19 -7.84
N ALA A 40 -2.22 1.27 -8.33
CA ALA A 40 -3.59 1.63 -7.98
C ALA A 40 -4.58 0.48 -8.24
N GLY A 41 -4.47 -0.19 -9.39
CA GLY A 41 -5.31 -1.33 -9.74
C GLY A 41 -5.17 -2.51 -8.78
N VAL A 42 -3.92 -2.87 -8.43
CA VAL A 42 -3.63 -3.93 -7.45
C VAL A 42 -4.23 -3.58 -6.09
N MET A 43 -4.01 -2.34 -5.60
CA MET A 43 -4.52 -1.88 -4.31
C MET A 43 -6.05 -1.90 -4.23
N ILE A 44 -6.76 -1.46 -5.30
CA ILE A 44 -8.22 -1.51 -5.35
C ILE A 44 -8.71 -2.96 -5.23
N ALA A 45 -8.13 -3.87 -5.99
CA ALA A 45 -8.52 -5.28 -5.96
C ALA A 45 -8.23 -5.91 -4.58
N ALA A 46 -7.04 -5.70 -4.02
CA ALA A 46 -6.66 -6.18 -2.69
C ALA A 46 -7.61 -5.66 -1.60
N SER A 47 -7.95 -4.37 -1.65
CA SER A 47 -8.89 -3.76 -0.70
C SER A 47 -10.27 -4.44 -0.72
N VAL A 48 -10.73 -4.87 -1.89
CA VAL A 48 -12.04 -5.53 -2.03
C VAL A 48 -11.94 -7.00 -1.65
N TRP A 49 -11.11 -7.79 -2.33
CA TRP A 49 -11.11 -9.26 -2.22
C TRP A 49 -10.41 -9.75 -0.95
N SER A 50 -9.25 -9.18 -0.61
CA SER A 50 -8.46 -9.66 0.53
C SER A 50 -8.89 -9.04 1.87
N LEU A 51 -9.62 -7.91 1.88
CA LEU A 51 -9.92 -7.18 3.11
C LEU A 51 -11.43 -6.97 3.34
N LEU A 52 -12.16 -6.31 2.41
CA LEU A 52 -13.58 -6.00 2.62
C LEU A 52 -14.46 -7.25 2.56
N ILE A 53 -14.28 -8.13 1.57
CA ILE A 53 -15.07 -9.36 1.46
C ILE A 53 -14.89 -10.25 2.70
N PRO A 54 -13.66 -10.57 3.16
CA PRO A 54 -13.45 -11.31 4.41
C PRO A 54 -14.07 -10.64 5.63
N SER A 55 -14.01 -9.32 5.75
CA SER A 55 -14.65 -8.57 6.84
C SER A 55 -16.17 -8.79 6.87
N ILE A 56 -16.81 -8.73 5.70
CA ILE A 56 -18.26 -8.94 5.55
C ILE A 56 -18.63 -10.39 5.89
N GLU A 57 -17.94 -11.36 5.29
CA GLU A 57 -18.20 -12.79 5.47
C GLU A 57 -18.03 -13.24 6.93
N MET A 58 -16.97 -12.77 7.61
CA MET A 58 -16.75 -13.04 9.04
C MET A 58 -17.90 -12.51 9.90
N THR A 59 -18.41 -11.33 9.57
CA THR A 59 -19.50 -10.71 10.31
C THR A 59 -20.84 -11.43 10.08
N GLU A 60 -21.11 -11.87 8.86
CA GLU A 60 -22.27 -12.68 8.51
C GLU A 60 -22.25 -14.03 9.24
N GLN A 61 -21.11 -14.71 9.25
CA GLN A 61 -20.93 -15.99 9.97
C GLN A 61 -21.14 -15.84 11.48
N ALA A 62 -20.82 -14.68 12.05
CA ALA A 62 -21.10 -14.36 13.45
C ALA A 62 -22.58 -13.99 13.74
N GLY A 63 -23.45 -14.01 12.72
CA GLY A 63 -24.87 -13.67 12.86
C GLY A 63 -25.13 -12.18 13.12
N SER A 64 -24.18 -11.31 12.79
CA SER A 64 -24.27 -9.87 13.00
C SER A 64 -24.56 -9.14 11.67
N ILE A 65 -24.86 -7.83 11.74
CA ILE A 65 -25.16 -7.02 10.56
C ILE A 65 -23.84 -6.75 9.81
N ALA A 66 -23.63 -7.44 8.70
CA ALA A 66 -22.35 -7.53 7.97
C ALA A 66 -21.80 -6.19 7.51
N TRP A 67 -22.66 -5.27 7.07
CA TRP A 67 -22.20 -3.97 6.55
C TRP A 67 -21.68 -3.00 7.62
N ILE A 68 -22.04 -3.20 8.92
CA ILE A 68 -21.63 -2.25 9.98
C ILE A 68 -20.10 -2.22 10.16
N PRO A 69 -19.42 -3.35 10.45
CA PRO A 69 -17.95 -3.35 10.54
C PRO A 69 -17.27 -2.90 9.25
N ALA A 70 -17.80 -3.32 8.09
CA ALA A 70 -17.27 -2.96 6.80
C ALA A 70 -17.31 -1.43 6.58
N CYS A 71 -18.47 -0.79 6.78
CA CYS A 71 -18.61 0.65 6.59
C CYS A 71 -17.85 1.45 7.65
N VAL A 72 -17.99 1.09 8.93
CA VAL A 72 -17.36 1.84 10.03
C VAL A 72 -15.85 1.74 9.94
N GLY A 73 -15.30 0.52 9.77
CA GLY A 73 -13.87 0.31 9.62
C GLY A 73 -13.31 1.06 8.43
N PHE A 74 -13.95 0.93 7.26
CA PHE A 74 -13.53 1.61 6.04
C PHE A 74 -13.46 3.13 6.19
N LEU A 75 -14.52 3.75 6.73
CA LEU A 75 -14.53 5.21 6.96
C LEU A 75 -13.48 5.64 7.98
N LEU A 76 -13.28 4.86 9.04
CA LEU A 76 -12.24 5.15 10.04
C LEU A 76 -10.84 5.06 9.41
N GLY A 77 -10.59 4.10 8.52
CA GLY A 77 -9.33 3.99 7.79
C GLY A 77 -9.06 5.20 6.88
N MET A 78 -10.06 5.64 6.12
CA MET A 78 -9.97 6.85 5.32
C MET A 78 -9.72 8.11 6.18
N ILE A 79 -10.47 8.28 7.27
CA ILE A 79 -10.28 9.42 8.18
C ILE A 79 -8.90 9.39 8.84
N PHE A 80 -8.42 8.21 9.21
CA PHE A 80 -7.10 8.06 9.80
C PHE A 80 -6.00 8.56 8.87
N LEU A 81 -6.03 8.15 7.59
CA LEU A 81 -5.06 8.62 6.60
C LEU A 81 -5.21 10.11 6.31
N LEU A 82 -6.43 10.62 6.16
CA LEU A 82 -6.68 12.04 5.99
C LEU A 82 -6.11 12.87 7.14
N LEU A 83 -6.25 12.39 8.39
CA LEU A 83 -5.67 13.07 9.55
C LEU A 83 -4.14 12.98 9.56
N LEU A 84 -3.60 11.80 9.25
CA LEU A 84 -2.16 11.57 9.21
C LEU A 84 -1.50 12.47 8.16
N ASP A 85 -2.10 12.55 6.99
CA ASP A 85 -1.72 13.39 5.86
C ASP A 85 -1.71 14.88 6.24
N SER A 86 -2.75 15.33 6.94
CA SER A 86 -2.85 16.72 7.40
C SER A 86 -1.84 17.10 8.50
N VAL A 87 -1.30 16.13 9.26
CA VAL A 87 -0.40 16.36 10.42
C VAL A 87 1.07 16.14 10.07
N ILE A 88 1.39 15.33 9.08
CA ILE A 88 2.77 15.04 8.69
C ILE A 88 3.16 15.92 7.50
N PRO A 89 4.26 16.70 7.61
CA PRO A 89 4.73 17.50 6.49
C PRO A 89 5.29 16.59 5.39
N HIS A 90 4.68 16.60 4.22
CA HIS A 90 5.06 15.78 3.08
C HIS A 90 4.94 16.56 1.76
N LEU A 91 5.40 15.97 0.67
CA LEU A 91 5.39 16.59 -0.65
C LEU A 91 5.09 15.50 -1.70
N HIS A 92 4.12 15.76 -2.56
CA HIS A 92 3.87 14.93 -3.73
C HIS A 92 4.90 15.19 -4.83
N LEU A 93 5.14 14.20 -5.70
CA LEU A 93 6.15 14.28 -6.76
C LEU A 93 5.91 15.42 -7.74
N ASP A 94 4.65 15.78 -7.94
CA ASP A 94 4.17 16.76 -8.89
C ASP A 94 3.98 18.16 -8.32
N SER A 95 4.08 18.33 -7.00
CA SER A 95 3.84 19.58 -6.30
C SER A 95 5.13 20.23 -5.85
N ASP A 96 5.20 21.56 -5.99
CA ASP A 96 6.24 22.37 -5.35
C ASP A 96 5.79 22.94 -4.00
N LYS A 97 4.53 22.70 -3.62
CA LYS A 97 3.96 23.18 -2.36
C LYS A 97 3.84 22.02 -1.39
N PRO A 98 4.60 22.03 -0.27
CA PRO A 98 4.45 21.05 0.78
C PRO A 98 3.06 21.11 1.42
N GLU A 99 2.53 19.94 1.76
CA GLU A 99 1.33 19.78 2.55
C GLU A 99 1.66 19.55 4.03
N GLY A 100 0.66 19.68 4.90
CA GLY A 100 0.84 19.57 6.35
C GLY A 100 1.50 20.80 7.00
N PRO A 101 2.02 20.66 8.23
CA PRO A 101 2.61 21.75 8.99
C PRO A 101 3.90 22.29 8.36
N LYS A 102 4.16 23.60 8.54
CA LYS A 102 5.41 24.21 8.08
C LYS A 102 6.63 23.53 8.69
N THR A 103 7.54 23.07 7.87
CA THR A 103 8.74 22.33 8.27
C THR A 103 10.01 22.92 7.66
N LYS A 104 11.15 22.57 8.26
CA LYS A 104 12.50 22.84 7.71
C LYS A 104 13.06 21.63 6.93
N LEU A 105 12.26 20.58 6.74
CA LEU A 105 12.68 19.40 5.99
C LEU A 105 12.94 19.76 4.53
N GLY A 106 13.99 19.19 3.96
CA GLY A 106 14.29 19.34 2.55
C GLY A 106 13.31 18.56 1.66
N LYS A 107 13.18 18.95 0.39
CA LYS A 107 12.27 18.34 -0.60
C LYS A 107 12.37 16.80 -0.64
N SER A 108 13.60 16.26 -0.67
CA SER A 108 13.82 14.81 -0.68
C SER A 108 13.27 14.09 0.56
N ALA A 109 13.37 14.70 1.75
CA ALA A 109 12.86 14.10 2.97
C ALA A 109 11.32 14.09 2.99
N MET A 110 10.69 15.14 2.50
CA MET A 110 9.22 15.23 2.40
C MET A 110 8.65 14.23 1.38
N LEU A 111 9.32 14.02 0.23
CA LEU A 111 8.95 12.99 -0.73
C LEU A 111 9.03 11.57 -0.12
N VAL A 112 10.10 11.29 0.64
CA VAL A 112 10.24 10.00 1.33
C VAL A 112 9.16 9.81 2.40
N LEU A 113 8.80 10.88 3.12
CA LEU A 113 7.72 10.83 4.12
C LEU A 113 6.37 10.53 3.48
N ALA A 114 6.02 11.17 2.34
CA ALA A 114 4.80 10.86 1.61
C ALA A 114 4.66 9.36 1.41
N VAL A 115 5.61 8.72 0.71
CA VAL A 115 5.53 7.28 0.44
C VAL A 115 5.64 6.42 1.70
N THR A 116 6.36 6.87 2.73
CA THR A 116 6.36 6.15 4.02
C THR A 116 4.96 6.10 4.64
N LEU A 117 4.16 7.16 4.48
CA LEU A 117 2.78 7.20 4.96
C LEU A 117 1.90 6.19 4.23
N HIS A 118 2.13 6.00 2.92
CA HIS A 118 1.38 5.04 2.09
C HIS A 118 1.68 3.60 2.46
N ASN A 119 2.92 3.29 2.81
CA ASN A 119 3.35 1.96 3.18
C ASN A 119 2.81 1.50 4.56
N ILE A 120 2.30 2.43 5.40
CA ILE A 120 1.69 2.07 6.70
C ILE A 120 0.43 1.19 6.52
N PRO A 121 -0.59 1.60 5.72
CA PRO A 121 -1.76 0.77 5.46
C PRO A 121 -1.44 -0.60 4.89
N GLU A 122 -0.43 -0.69 4.04
CA GLU A 122 0.00 -1.94 3.42
C GLU A 122 0.57 -2.92 4.45
N GLY A 123 1.46 -2.44 5.32
CA GLY A 123 1.95 -3.22 6.45
C GLY A 123 0.81 -3.67 7.37
N MET A 124 -0.13 -2.78 7.68
CA MET A 124 -1.29 -3.11 8.49
C MET A 124 -2.19 -4.15 7.81
N ALA A 125 -2.45 -4.04 6.50
CA ALA A 125 -3.25 -5.00 5.74
C ALA A 125 -2.65 -6.42 5.81
N VAL A 126 -1.34 -6.54 5.57
CA VAL A 126 -0.64 -7.82 5.70
C VAL A 126 -0.69 -8.32 7.16
N GLY A 127 -0.42 -7.47 8.12
CA GLY A 127 -0.42 -7.82 9.54
C GLY A 127 -1.77 -8.33 10.03
N VAL A 128 -2.88 -7.64 9.70
CA VAL A 128 -4.23 -8.03 10.13
C VAL A 128 -4.68 -9.32 9.45
N THR A 129 -4.31 -9.54 8.20
CA THR A 129 -4.63 -10.77 7.47
C THR A 129 -3.88 -11.97 8.06
N PHE A 130 -2.57 -11.86 8.32
CA PHE A 130 -1.83 -12.92 9.01
C PHE A 130 -2.28 -13.12 10.47
N ALA A 131 -2.73 -12.08 11.16
CA ALA A 131 -3.36 -12.21 12.46
C ALA A 131 -4.64 -13.07 12.37
N GLY A 132 -5.46 -12.85 11.34
CA GLY A 132 -6.64 -13.69 11.06
C GLY A 132 -6.29 -15.17 10.85
N VAL A 133 -5.21 -15.46 10.12
CA VAL A 133 -4.70 -16.84 9.95
C VAL A 133 -4.26 -17.46 11.29
N LEU A 134 -3.60 -16.70 12.16
CA LEU A 134 -3.12 -17.18 13.46
C LEU A 134 -4.25 -17.55 14.41
N ILE A 135 -5.35 -16.83 14.36
CA ILE A 135 -6.52 -17.08 15.19
C ILE A 135 -7.23 -18.37 14.77
N GLY A 136 -7.24 -18.67 13.48
CA GLY A 136 -8.06 -19.75 12.91
C GLY A 136 -9.57 -19.41 12.94
N ASN A 137 -10.35 -20.19 12.21
CA ASN A 137 -11.82 -20.04 12.11
C ASN A 137 -12.30 -18.64 11.63
N THR A 138 -11.46 -17.92 10.91
CA THR A 138 -11.77 -16.58 10.37
C THR A 138 -12.17 -16.59 8.89
N GLY A 139 -12.09 -17.74 8.23
CA GLY A 139 -12.22 -17.86 6.78
C GLY A 139 -10.99 -17.40 6.01
N ILE A 140 -10.03 -16.73 6.66
CA ILE A 140 -8.78 -16.28 6.01
C ILE A 140 -7.80 -17.46 5.96
N THR A 141 -7.44 -17.86 4.74
CA THR A 141 -6.49 -18.95 4.51
C THR A 141 -5.03 -18.44 4.52
N LEU A 142 -4.10 -19.32 4.83
CA LEU A 142 -2.68 -18.98 4.73
C LEU A 142 -2.26 -18.63 3.29
N SER A 143 -2.82 -19.32 2.30
CA SER A 143 -2.61 -19.03 0.87
C SER A 143 -3.15 -17.66 0.49
N GLY A 144 -4.33 -17.26 0.98
CA GLY A 144 -4.90 -15.94 0.78
C GLY A 144 -4.05 -14.83 1.41
N ALA A 145 -3.53 -15.04 2.62
CA ALA A 145 -2.60 -14.10 3.25
C ALA A 145 -1.30 -13.93 2.44
N PHE A 146 -0.76 -15.02 1.88
CA PHE A 146 0.40 -14.94 0.98
C PHE A 146 0.05 -14.32 -0.38
N ALA A 147 -1.16 -14.54 -0.92
CA ALA A 147 -1.63 -13.90 -2.15
C ALA A 147 -1.69 -12.37 -1.98
N LEU A 148 -2.25 -11.89 -0.87
CA LEU A 148 -2.24 -10.46 -0.53
C LEU A 148 -0.82 -9.92 -0.41
N ALA A 149 0.04 -10.58 0.39
CA ALA A 149 1.43 -10.14 0.58
C ALA A 149 2.20 -10.08 -0.75
N LEU A 150 2.00 -11.05 -1.65
CA LEU A 150 2.60 -11.07 -2.98
C LEU A 150 2.04 -9.96 -3.87
N GLY A 151 0.73 -9.73 -3.86
CA GLY A 151 0.09 -8.64 -4.58
C GLY A 151 0.64 -7.28 -4.17
N ILE A 152 0.74 -7.04 -2.85
CA ILE A 152 1.35 -5.82 -2.31
C ILE A 152 2.83 -5.72 -2.71
N ALA A 153 3.61 -6.80 -2.68
CA ALA A 153 5.01 -6.76 -3.14
C ALA A 153 5.14 -6.41 -4.63
N ILE A 154 4.23 -6.89 -5.46
CA ILE A 154 4.22 -6.61 -6.90
C ILE A 154 3.92 -5.13 -7.16
N GLN A 155 3.01 -4.50 -6.43
CA GLN A 155 2.74 -3.07 -6.56
C GLN A 155 3.85 -2.21 -5.93
N ASN A 156 4.45 -2.64 -4.84
CA ASN A 156 5.53 -1.93 -4.14
C ASN A 156 6.82 -1.87 -4.98
N PHE A 157 6.99 -2.78 -5.92
CA PHE A 157 8.12 -2.69 -6.86
C PHE A 157 8.07 -1.41 -7.71
N PRO A 158 6.97 -1.05 -8.40
CA PRO A 158 6.80 0.28 -8.97
C PRO A 158 7.03 1.43 -7.99
N GLU A 159 6.48 1.36 -6.81
CA GLU A 159 6.57 2.43 -5.81
C GLU A 159 8.00 2.68 -5.34
N GLY A 160 8.76 1.64 -5.04
CA GLY A 160 10.18 1.77 -4.71
C GLY A 160 11.01 2.42 -5.84
N ALA A 161 10.69 2.13 -7.10
CA ALA A 161 11.33 2.76 -8.26
C ALA A 161 10.93 4.25 -8.38
N ILE A 162 9.64 4.57 -8.19
CA ILE A 162 9.09 5.93 -8.27
C ILE A 162 9.66 6.83 -7.18
N ILE A 163 10.06 6.30 -6.02
CA ILE A 163 10.78 7.09 -5.01
C ILE A 163 12.25 7.30 -5.39
N SER A 164 12.96 6.21 -5.63
CA SER A 164 14.41 6.23 -5.74
C SER A 164 14.91 6.92 -7.00
N MET A 165 14.20 6.77 -8.12
CA MET A 165 14.64 7.32 -9.41
C MET A 165 14.49 8.85 -9.48
N PRO A 166 13.36 9.48 -9.08
CA PRO A 166 13.26 10.94 -9.01
C PRO A 166 14.24 11.56 -8.02
N LEU A 167 14.47 10.97 -6.86
CA LEU A 167 15.48 11.45 -5.91
C LEU A 167 16.87 11.53 -6.55
N CYS A 168 17.23 10.53 -7.37
CA CYS A 168 18.47 10.55 -8.11
C CYS A 168 18.48 11.68 -9.16
N SER A 169 17.37 11.95 -9.83
CA SER A 169 17.22 13.07 -10.78
C SER A 169 17.34 14.43 -10.10
N LEU A 170 16.98 14.53 -8.81
CA LEU A 170 17.18 15.74 -7.98
C LEU A 170 18.61 15.88 -7.43
N GLY A 171 19.55 15.03 -7.88
CA GLY A 171 20.97 15.12 -7.50
C GLY A 171 21.36 14.29 -6.27
N VAL A 172 20.46 13.50 -5.71
CA VAL A 172 20.78 12.53 -4.64
C VAL A 172 21.60 11.39 -5.25
N SER A 173 22.68 10.98 -4.60
CA SER A 173 23.50 9.85 -5.12
C SER A 173 22.66 8.56 -5.15
N LYS A 174 22.91 7.68 -6.14
CA LYS A 174 22.18 6.41 -6.30
C LYS A 174 22.10 5.57 -5.03
N LYS A 175 23.20 5.48 -4.27
CA LYS A 175 23.24 4.76 -2.99
C LYS A 175 22.30 5.36 -1.96
N ARG A 176 22.25 6.70 -1.83
CA ARG A 176 21.34 7.37 -0.89
C ARG A 176 19.89 7.28 -1.36
N ALA A 177 19.62 7.44 -2.66
CA ALA A 177 18.28 7.28 -3.20
C ALA A 177 17.73 5.86 -2.99
N PHE A 178 18.56 4.83 -3.22
CA PHE A 178 18.24 3.46 -2.87
C PHE A 178 17.92 3.29 -1.38
N LEU A 179 18.79 3.81 -0.50
CA LEU A 179 18.58 3.70 0.95
C LEU A 179 17.29 4.39 1.40
N TYR A 180 16.94 5.52 0.83
CA TYR A 180 15.69 6.22 1.13
C TYR A 180 14.47 5.39 0.70
N GLY A 181 14.50 4.75 -0.48
CA GLY A 181 13.46 3.82 -0.90
C GLY A 181 13.35 2.59 0.02
N VAL A 182 14.47 2.02 0.45
CA VAL A 182 14.46 0.91 1.43
C VAL A 182 13.89 1.36 2.78
N LEU A 183 14.26 2.56 3.26
CA LEU A 183 13.77 3.07 4.54
C LEU A 183 12.27 3.38 4.50
N SER A 184 11.73 3.87 3.36
CA SER A 184 10.30 4.10 3.23
C SER A 184 9.49 2.81 3.33
N GLY A 185 10.01 1.69 2.80
CA GLY A 185 9.36 0.38 2.90
C GLY A 185 9.51 -0.30 4.26
N LEU A 186 10.44 0.15 5.12
CA LEU A 186 10.68 -0.51 6.42
C LEU A 186 9.47 -0.45 7.35
N VAL A 187 8.57 0.51 7.16
CA VAL A 187 7.35 0.61 7.97
C VAL A 187 6.37 -0.53 7.69
N GLU A 188 6.45 -1.20 6.54
CA GLU A 188 5.59 -2.33 6.19
C GLU A 188 5.77 -3.52 7.15
N PRO A 189 6.97 -4.14 7.27
CA PRO A 189 7.16 -5.22 8.23
C PRO A 189 7.02 -4.76 9.68
N VAL A 190 7.35 -3.49 10.00
CA VAL A 190 7.15 -2.94 11.35
C VAL A 190 5.66 -2.84 11.66
N GLY A 191 4.86 -2.26 10.78
CA GLY A 191 3.40 -2.16 10.92
C GLY A 191 2.74 -3.54 11.01
N ALA A 192 3.15 -4.47 10.14
CA ALA A 192 2.65 -5.84 10.16
C ALA A 192 2.97 -6.56 11.48
N MET A 193 4.21 -6.45 11.99
CA MET A 193 4.59 -7.04 13.27
C MET A 193 3.84 -6.42 14.45
N LEU A 194 3.69 -5.10 14.48
CA LEU A 194 2.90 -4.42 15.51
C LEU A 194 1.44 -4.89 15.50
N THR A 195 0.84 -5.04 14.32
CA THR A 195 -0.52 -5.58 14.18
C THR A 195 -0.62 -7.00 14.73
N ILE A 196 0.35 -7.87 14.44
CA ILE A 196 0.38 -9.23 15.00
C ILE A 196 0.58 -9.23 16.52
N LEU A 197 1.45 -8.40 17.05
CA LEU A 197 1.66 -8.27 18.51
C LEU A 197 0.39 -7.82 19.24
N LEU A 198 -0.43 -7.02 18.58
CA LEU A 198 -1.72 -6.55 19.10
C LEU A 198 -2.88 -7.53 18.83
N THR A 199 -2.61 -8.73 18.31
CA THR A 199 -3.63 -9.71 17.93
C THR A 199 -4.66 -9.95 19.06
N GLY A 200 -4.22 -10.06 20.30
CA GLY A 200 -5.13 -10.23 21.44
C GLY A 200 -6.19 -9.12 21.60
N ILE A 201 -5.90 -7.90 21.16
CA ILE A 201 -6.82 -6.76 21.15
C ILE A 201 -7.60 -6.74 19.82
N ILE A 202 -6.96 -7.09 18.72
CA ILE A 202 -7.50 -7.01 17.36
C ILE A 202 -8.56 -8.09 17.11
N VAL A 203 -8.39 -9.28 17.68
CA VAL A 203 -9.26 -10.46 17.43
C VAL A 203 -10.75 -10.15 17.52
N PRO A 204 -11.29 -9.56 18.61
CA PRO A 204 -12.71 -9.27 18.72
C PRO A 204 -13.24 -8.27 17.70
N PHE A 205 -12.33 -7.50 17.10
CA PHE A 205 -12.62 -6.42 16.16
C PHE A 205 -12.03 -6.65 14.77
N LEU A 206 -11.61 -7.89 14.47
CA LEU A 206 -10.92 -8.22 13.22
C LEU A 206 -11.64 -7.72 11.95
N PRO A 207 -12.98 -7.85 11.80
CA PRO A 207 -13.69 -7.29 10.66
C PRO A 207 -13.52 -5.77 10.51
N TYR A 208 -13.50 -5.03 11.62
CA TYR A 208 -13.25 -3.59 11.60
C TYR A 208 -11.82 -3.25 11.17
N PHE A 209 -10.82 -4.02 11.61
CA PHE A 209 -9.42 -3.79 11.24
C PHE A 209 -9.13 -4.14 9.78
N LEU A 210 -9.75 -5.20 9.25
CA LEU A 210 -9.68 -5.52 7.81
C LEU A 210 -10.26 -4.39 6.98
N SER A 211 -11.44 -3.91 7.31
CA SER A 211 -12.09 -2.81 6.60
C SER A 211 -11.35 -1.48 6.78
N PHE A 212 -10.75 -1.25 7.95
CA PHE A 212 -9.90 -0.09 8.21
C PHE A 212 -8.70 -0.05 7.28
N ALA A 213 -7.98 -1.18 7.15
CA ALA A 213 -6.85 -1.29 6.23
C ALA A 213 -7.30 -1.04 4.77
N ALA A 214 -8.46 -1.60 4.36
CA ALA A 214 -9.03 -1.35 3.04
C ALA A 214 -9.33 0.13 2.81
N GLY A 215 -9.95 0.81 3.76
CA GLY A 215 -10.26 2.24 3.67
C GLY A 215 -9.01 3.11 3.56
N ALA A 216 -8.00 2.79 4.37
CA ALA A 216 -6.71 3.48 4.33
C ALA A 216 -6.00 3.27 2.98
N MET A 217 -6.01 2.06 2.41
CA MET A 217 -5.45 1.79 1.08
C MET A 217 -6.22 2.53 -0.04
N ILE A 218 -7.55 2.57 0.01
CA ILE A 218 -8.35 3.31 -0.96
C ILE A 218 -8.10 4.83 -0.88
N TYR A 219 -7.84 5.37 0.33
CA TYR A 219 -7.42 6.77 0.48
C TYR A 219 -6.17 7.05 -0.36
N VAL A 220 -5.11 6.26 -0.20
CA VAL A 220 -3.86 6.39 -0.97
C VAL A 220 -4.11 6.32 -2.49
N VAL A 221 -4.93 5.38 -2.92
CA VAL A 221 -5.26 5.23 -4.35
C VAL A 221 -5.92 6.48 -4.92
N VAL A 222 -6.87 7.06 -4.20
CA VAL A 222 -7.68 8.20 -4.68
C VAL A 222 -6.93 9.51 -4.54
N GLU A 223 -6.20 9.72 -3.45
CA GLU A 223 -5.50 10.95 -3.14
C GLU A 223 -4.19 11.09 -3.92
N GLU A 224 -3.51 9.97 -4.22
CA GLU A 224 -2.18 10.02 -4.78
C GLU A 224 -2.00 9.24 -6.07
N LEU A 225 -2.17 7.91 -6.05
CA LEU A 225 -1.80 7.08 -7.19
C LEU A 225 -2.58 7.41 -8.46
N ILE A 226 -3.90 7.62 -8.35
CA ILE A 226 -4.72 7.98 -9.52
C ILE A 226 -4.39 9.39 -10.00
N PRO A 227 -4.38 10.45 -9.17
CA PRO A 227 -4.00 11.79 -9.61
C PRO A 227 -2.62 11.83 -10.26
N GLU A 228 -1.58 11.28 -9.62
CA GLU A 228 -0.23 11.25 -10.18
C GLU A 228 -0.16 10.50 -11.51
N SER A 229 -0.87 9.37 -11.64
CA SER A 229 -0.92 8.59 -12.88
C SER A 229 -1.53 9.35 -14.06
N GLN A 230 -2.38 10.36 -13.80
CA GLN A 230 -3.09 11.13 -14.83
C GLN A 230 -2.41 12.45 -15.19
N MET A 231 -1.31 12.82 -14.54
CA MET A 231 -0.63 14.09 -14.74
C MET A 231 -0.03 14.28 -16.15
N GLY A 232 0.12 15.55 -16.55
CA GLY A 232 0.71 15.93 -17.83
C GLY A 232 -0.20 15.61 -19.03
N GLU A 233 0.37 15.19 -20.17
CA GLU A 233 -0.40 14.87 -21.36
C GLU A 233 -1.37 13.70 -21.14
N HIS A 234 -2.61 13.86 -21.59
CA HIS A 234 -3.63 12.82 -21.49
C HIS A 234 -3.23 11.58 -22.29
N THR A 235 -3.19 10.43 -21.62
CA THR A 235 -2.97 9.12 -22.26
C THR A 235 -3.79 8.06 -21.54
N ASN A 236 -4.19 7.00 -22.24
CA ASN A 236 -4.92 5.88 -21.64
C ASN A 236 -3.99 4.87 -20.93
N ILE A 237 -2.68 5.13 -20.87
CA ILE A 237 -1.68 4.18 -20.36
C ILE A 237 -1.90 3.90 -18.87
N ALA A 238 -2.20 4.92 -18.07
CA ALA A 238 -2.52 4.75 -16.65
C ALA A 238 -3.77 3.89 -16.45
N THR A 239 -4.83 4.16 -17.21
CA THR A 239 -6.08 3.36 -17.17
C THR A 239 -5.84 1.91 -17.56
N ILE A 240 -5.00 1.65 -18.55
CA ILE A 240 -4.58 0.29 -18.92
C ILE A 240 -3.81 -0.34 -17.76
N GLY A 241 -2.91 0.41 -17.13
CA GLY A 241 -2.20 -0.01 -15.92
C GLY A 241 -3.15 -0.46 -14.82
N VAL A 242 -4.15 0.37 -14.48
CA VAL A 242 -5.19 0.05 -13.48
C VAL A 242 -5.90 -1.26 -13.84
N ALA A 243 -6.34 -1.42 -15.09
CA ALA A 243 -7.04 -2.62 -15.52
C ALA A 243 -6.17 -3.88 -15.40
N VAL A 244 -4.89 -3.80 -15.76
CA VAL A 244 -3.94 -4.92 -15.66
C VAL A 244 -3.66 -5.26 -14.20
N GLY A 245 -3.36 -4.26 -13.36
CA GLY A 245 -3.06 -4.46 -11.93
C GLY A 245 -4.26 -5.05 -11.19
N PHE A 246 -5.45 -4.48 -11.42
CA PHE A 246 -6.70 -4.98 -10.84
C PHE A 246 -6.96 -6.45 -11.23
N THR A 247 -6.82 -6.76 -12.53
CA THR A 247 -7.05 -8.12 -13.02
C THR A 247 -6.04 -9.11 -12.44
N LEU A 248 -4.76 -8.73 -12.37
CA LEU A 248 -3.73 -9.58 -11.79
C LEU A 248 -4.04 -9.90 -10.33
N MET A 249 -4.34 -8.90 -9.51
CA MET A 249 -4.62 -9.11 -8.09
C MET A 249 -5.90 -9.90 -7.87
N MET A 250 -6.96 -9.61 -8.63
CA MET A 250 -8.20 -10.40 -8.61
C MET A 250 -7.92 -11.88 -8.91
N VAL A 251 -7.06 -12.17 -9.89
CA VAL A 251 -6.68 -13.57 -10.20
C VAL A 251 -5.91 -14.19 -9.06
N LEU A 252 -4.96 -13.48 -8.46
CA LEU A 252 -4.20 -13.98 -7.31
C LEU A 252 -5.12 -14.34 -6.13
N ASP A 253 -6.05 -13.45 -5.78
CA ASP A 253 -7.00 -13.68 -4.70
C ASP A 253 -7.93 -14.86 -5.00
N VAL A 254 -8.54 -14.90 -6.17
CA VAL A 254 -9.51 -15.95 -6.52
C VAL A 254 -8.85 -17.31 -6.72
N ALA A 255 -7.62 -17.35 -7.27
CA ALA A 255 -6.91 -18.59 -7.55
C ALA A 255 -6.16 -19.16 -6.33
N LEU A 256 -5.65 -18.30 -5.45
CA LEU A 256 -4.81 -18.70 -4.30
C LEU A 256 -5.49 -18.46 -2.96
N GLY A 257 -6.51 -17.61 -2.89
CA GLY A 257 -7.20 -17.22 -1.65
C GLY A 257 -8.14 -18.28 -1.08
N LYS A 258 -8.42 -19.34 -1.85
CA LYS A 258 -9.33 -20.43 -1.46
C LYS A 258 -8.65 -21.50 -0.63
#